data_080fb7f6fbbf7c1308f6080d6f0747c5
#
_entry.id   080fb7f6fbbf7c1308f6080d6f0747c5
#
_cell.length_a   1.000
_cell.length_b   1.000
_cell.length_c   1.000
_cell.angle_alpha   90.00
_cell.angle_beta   90.00
_cell.angle_gamma   90.00
#
_symmetry.space_group_name_H-M   'P 1'
#
loop_
_entity.id
_entity.type
_entity.pdbx_description
1 polymer ?
#
loop_
_entity_poly.entity_id
_entity_poly.type
_entity_poly.pdbx_seq_one_letter_code
_entity_poly.pdbx_strand_id
1 'polypeptide(L)'
;MMNIYYEKALQFIQENDISKLPNGKHVIDEGNVWVNIVETNLRPASEALLEVHDVFLDIHIPFTGSESYGVKPRTECLLPKGEIDKADDILFFDDKIEQVITKKAGEQTVFLPDMAHAPLIGDGPIRK
;
A
#
# COMPACT_ATOMS: atom_id res chain seq x y z
N MET A 1 18.39 -9.46 2.50
CA MET A 1 18.91 -9.18 1.14
C MET A 1 17.94 -8.26 0.43
N MET A 2 18.44 -7.19 -0.15
CA MET A 2 17.57 -6.23 -0.83
C MET A 2 17.18 -6.75 -2.22
N ASN A 3 15.88 -6.67 -2.51
CA ASN A 3 15.33 -7.06 -3.81
C ASN A 3 15.72 -6.03 -4.87
N ILE A 4 16.18 -6.49 -6.05
CA ILE A 4 16.57 -5.60 -7.14
C ILE A 4 15.40 -4.70 -7.62
N TYR A 5 14.17 -5.20 -7.57
CA TYR A 5 12.99 -4.42 -7.96
C TYR A 5 12.65 -3.36 -6.93
N TYR A 6 12.86 -3.66 -5.66
CA TYR A 6 12.73 -2.67 -4.59
C TYR A 6 13.76 -1.55 -4.77
N GLU A 7 14.99 -1.88 -5.09
CA GLU A 7 16.04 -0.91 -5.39
C GLU A 7 15.68 -0.01 -6.58
N LYS A 8 15.11 -0.59 -7.65
CA LYS A 8 14.63 0.18 -8.81
C LYS A 8 13.54 1.16 -8.43
N ALA A 9 12.59 0.73 -7.59
CA ALA A 9 11.54 1.60 -7.10
C ALA A 9 12.09 2.77 -6.29
N LEU A 10 13.00 2.50 -5.35
CA LEU A 10 13.63 3.54 -4.54
C LEU A 10 14.43 4.52 -5.40
N GLN A 11 15.17 4.03 -6.38
CA GLN A 11 15.92 4.87 -7.30
C GLN A 11 15.01 5.79 -8.11
N PHE A 12 13.89 5.25 -8.60
CA PHE A 12 12.90 6.05 -9.33
C PHE A 12 12.32 7.17 -8.46
N ILE A 13 12.00 6.86 -7.20
CA ILE A 13 11.48 7.85 -6.23
C ILE A 13 12.52 8.93 -5.96
N GLN A 14 13.81 8.59 -5.88
CA GLN A 14 14.89 9.55 -5.64
C GLN A 14 15.15 10.44 -6.84
N GLU A 15 15.04 9.92 -8.06
CA GLU A 15 15.38 10.63 -9.29
C GLU A 15 14.21 11.41 -9.89
N ASN A 16 12.98 11.17 -9.42
CA ASN A 16 11.77 11.78 -9.96
C ASN A 16 10.89 12.32 -8.84
N ASP A 17 10.25 13.47 -9.10
CA ASP A 17 9.17 13.93 -8.23
C ASP A 17 7.87 13.21 -8.63
N ILE A 18 7.61 12.05 -7.98
CA ILE A 18 6.45 11.23 -8.33
C ILE A 18 5.12 11.92 -8.03
N SER A 19 5.11 12.92 -7.14
CA SER A 19 3.90 13.70 -6.84
C SER A 19 3.40 14.48 -8.04
N LYS A 20 4.26 14.71 -9.04
CA LYS A 20 3.91 15.43 -10.28
C LYS A 20 3.45 14.54 -11.42
N LEU A 21 3.49 13.21 -11.24
CA LEU A 21 2.99 12.30 -12.26
C LEU A 21 1.46 12.40 -12.36
N PRO A 22 0.90 12.24 -13.58
CA PRO A 22 -0.56 12.20 -13.74
C PRO A 22 -1.16 11.00 -13.03
N ASN A 23 -2.45 11.07 -12.71
CA ASN A 23 -3.18 9.95 -12.16
C ASN A 23 -3.10 8.74 -13.07
N GLY A 24 -3.05 7.55 -12.50
CA GLY A 24 -2.99 6.29 -13.23
C GLY A 24 -1.72 5.49 -12.99
N LYS A 25 -1.55 4.45 -13.78
CA LYS A 25 -0.43 3.51 -13.69
C LYS A 25 0.73 3.94 -14.57
N HIS A 26 1.92 3.98 -13.97
CA HIS A 26 3.18 4.31 -14.65
C HIS A 26 4.15 3.12 -14.49
N VAL A 27 4.48 2.46 -15.59
CA VAL A 27 5.37 1.29 -15.57
C VAL A 27 6.82 1.75 -15.52
N ILE A 28 7.57 1.21 -14.56
CA ILE A 28 9.02 1.44 -14.41
C ILE A 28 9.79 0.24 -14.96
N ASP A 29 9.36 -0.96 -14.64
CA ASP A 29 9.92 -2.22 -15.12
C ASP A 29 8.75 -3.16 -15.41
N GLU A 30 8.56 -3.53 -16.66
CA GLU A 30 7.38 -4.26 -17.13
C GLU A 30 7.13 -5.53 -16.32
N GLY A 31 5.95 -5.58 -15.68
CA GLY A 31 5.53 -6.71 -14.86
C GLY A 31 6.15 -6.80 -13.48
N ASN A 32 7.13 -5.93 -13.16
CA ASN A 32 7.89 -6.03 -11.91
C ASN A 32 7.78 -4.79 -11.02
N VAL A 33 7.79 -3.58 -11.60
CA VAL A 33 7.77 -2.32 -10.86
C VAL A 33 6.86 -1.32 -11.56
N TRP A 34 5.91 -0.76 -10.82
CA TRP A 34 5.06 0.33 -11.33
C TRP A 34 4.63 1.25 -10.20
N VAL A 35 4.18 2.44 -10.58
CA VAL A 35 3.61 3.43 -9.67
C VAL A 35 2.16 3.66 -10.05
N ASN A 36 1.27 3.62 -9.06
CA ASN A 36 -0.13 4.04 -9.21
C ASN A 36 -0.31 5.37 -8.51
N ILE A 37 -0.74 6.38 -9.25
CA ILE A 37 -1.11 7.68 -8.69
C ILE A 37 -2.63 7.74 -8.59
N VAL A 38 -3.14 7.97 -7.37
CA VAL A 38 -4.56 7.88 -7.06
C VAL A 38 -5.03 9.15 -6.34
N GLU A 39 -6.21 9.64 -6.73
CA GLU A 39 -6.97 10.62 -5.95
C GLU A 39 -8.26 9.95 -5.50
N THR A 40 -8.51 9.96 -4.19
CA THR A 40 -9.67 9.30 -3.61
C THR A 40 -10.01 9.90 -2.25
N ASN A 41 -11.04 9.38 -1.62
CA ASN A 41 -11.39 9.75 -0.25
C ASN A 41 -10.92 8.69 0.74
N LEU A 42 -10.38 9.15 1.86
CA LEU A 42 -10.08 8.28 2.99
C LEU A 42 -11.39 7.81 3.63
N ARG A 43 -11.33 6.72 4.40
CA ARG A 43 -12.49 6.08 5.03
C ARG A 43 -12.18 5.74 6.48
N PRO A 44 -13.22 5.51 7.32
CA PRO A 44 -13.00 5.02 8.68
C PRO A 44 -12.37 3.62 8.67
N ALA A 45 -11.63 3.30 9.72
CA ALA A 45 -11.05 1.97 9.90
C ALA A 45 -12.08 0.84 9.84
N SER A 46 -13.32 1.10 10.30
CA SER A 46 -14.41 0.13 10.27
C SER A 46 -14.82 -0.30 8.85
N GLU A 47 -14.49 0.49 7.83
CA GLU A 47 -14.79 0.21 6.42
C GLU A 47 -13.59 -0.32 5.65
N ALA A 48 -12.42 -0.41 6.28
CA ALA A 48 -11.20 -0.88 5.65
C ALA A 48 -10.97 -2.37 5.91
N LEU A 49 -10.35 -3.06 4.95
CA LEU A 49 -9.98 -4.47 5.06
C LEU A 49 -8.46 -4.60 5.05
N LEU A 50 -7.95 -5.48 5.92
CA LEU A 50 -6.56 -5.89 5.87
C LEU A 50 -6.32 -6.71 4.61
N GLU A 51 -5.20 -6.47 3.94
CA GLU A 51 -4.80 -7.18 2.73
C GLU A 51 -3.35 -7.64 2.82
N VAL A 52 -3.01 -8.72 2.12
CA VAL A 52 -1.64 -9.20 1.95
C VAL A 52 -1.36 -9.49 0.48
N HIS A 53 -0.08 -9.48 0.13
CA HIS A 53 0.41 -9.84 -1.19
C HIS A 53 1.48 -10.92 -1.02
N ASP A 54 1.54 -11.88 -1.93
CA ASP A 54 2.54 -12.97 -1.86
C ASP A 54 3.84 -12.60 -2.59
N VAL A 55 3.72 -11.92 -3.74
CA VAL A 55 4.83 -11.68 -4.66
C VAL A 55 5.38 -10.27 -4.53
N PHE A 56 4.47 -9.27 -4.49
CA PHE A 56 4.85 -7.86 -4.50
C PHE A 56 4.91 -7.29 -3.09
N LEU A 57 5.80 -6.34 -2.90
CA LEU A 57 5.76 -5.44 -1.76
C LEU A 57 5.13 -4.12 -2.19
N ASP A 58 4.56 -3.40 -1.24
CA ASP A 58 3.96 -2.09 -1.46
C ASP A 58 4.79 -1.00 -0.81
N ILE A 59 4.99 0.09 -1.55
CA ILE A 59 5.48 1.35 -1.00
C ILE A 59 4.34 2.35 -1.11
N HIS A 60 3.87 2.87 0.02
CA HIS A 60 2.80 3.86 0.10
C HIS A 60 3.38 5.22 0.45
N ILE A 61 2.97 6.26 -0.30
CA ILE A 61 3.43 7.64 -0.08
C ILE A 61 2.24 8.57 -0.27
N PRO A 62 1.68 9.17 0.80
CA PRO A 62 0.69 10.24 0.62
C PRO A 62 1.39 11.50 0.12
N PHE A 63 0.75 12.22 -0.80
CA PHE A 63 1.25 13.50 -1.30
C PHE A 63 0.57 14.68 -0.63
N THR A 64 -0.72 14.52 -0.31
CA THR A 64 -1.51 15.56 0.34
C THR A 64 -2.08 15.02 1.65
N GLY A 65 -1.99 15.79 2.73
CA GLY A 65 -2.55 15.39 4.02
C GLY A 65 -1.87 14.17 4.63
N SER A 66 -2.56 13.51 5.54
CA SER A 66 -2.08 12.32 6.24
C SER A 66 -2.93 11.11 5.91
N GLU A 67 -2.31 9.95 5.82
CA GLU A 67 -2.99 8.68 5.61
C GLU A 67 -2.66 7.74 6.76
N SER A 68 -3.68 7.03 7.24
CA SER A 68 -3.50 5.99 8.25
C SER A 68 -3.63 4.61 7.62
N TYR A 69 -2.91 3.65 8.17
CA TYR A 69 -2.90 2.26 7.73
C TYR A 69 -3.20 1.36 8.92
N GLY A 70 -4.17 0.47 8.78
CA GLY A 70 -4.31 -0.64 9.70
C GLY A 70 -3.16 -1.61 9.46
N VAL A 71 -2.58 -2.17 10.51
CA VAL A 71 -1.48 -3.14 10.39
C VAL A 71 -1.70 -4.32 11.32
N LYS A 72 -1.30 -5.50 10.85
CA LYS A 72 -1.33 -6.73 11.65
C LYS A 72 -0.34 -7.72 11.04
N PRO A 73 0.50 -8.39 11.86
CA PRO A 73 1.34 -9.46 11.32
C PRO A 73 0.48 -10.51 10.60
N ARG A 74 0.89 -10.91 9.39
CA ARG A 74 0.12 -11.86 8.58
C ARG A 74 -0.14 -13.16 9.34
N THR A 75 0.85 -13.64 10.11
CA THR A 75 0.73 -14.88 10.90
C THR A 75 -0.34 -14.80 12.00
N GLU A 76 -0.76 -13.60 12.39
CA GLU A 76 -1.80 -13.39 13.40
C GLU A 76 -3.17 -13.15 12.80
N CYS A 77 -3.29 -13.07 11.47
CA CYS A 77 -4.57 -12.92 10.79
C CYS A 77 -5.28 -14.29 10.75
N LEU A 78 -6.55 -14.31 11.15
CA LEU A 78 -7.32 -15.55 11.36
C LEU A 78 -8.50 -15.72 10.42
N LEU A 79 -8.97 -14.67 9.77
CA LEU A 79 -10.23 -14.64 9.03
C LEU A 79 -10.03 -14.27 7.55
N PRO A 80 -9.35 -15.14 6.75
CA PRO A 80 -9.17 -14.85 5.33
C PRO A 80 -10.51 -14.90 4.59
N LYS A 81 -10.67 -14.01 3.61
CA LYS A 81 -11.82 -13.98 2.72
C LYS A 81 -11.50 -14.79 1.46
N GLY A 82 -11.56 -16.11 1.59
CA GLY A 82 -11.26 -17.02 0.50
C GLY A 82 -9.78 -17.32 0.35
N GLU A 83 -9.33 -17.48 -0.89
CA GLU A 83 -7.95 -17.79 -1.23
C GLU A 83 -7.28 -16.60 -1.90
N ILE A 84 -5.94 -16.63 -1.98
CA ILE A 84 -5.18 -15.57 -2.67
C ILE A 84 -5.63 -15.48 -4.13
N ASP A 85 -5.91 -14.26 -4.59
CA ASP A 85 -6.11 -13.98 -6.00
C ASP A 85 -4.73 -13.87 -6.65
N LYS A 86 -4.33 -14.88 -7.41
CA LYS A 86 -3.00 -14.93 -8.02
C LYS A 86 -2.80 -13.94 -9.15
N ALA A 87 -3.88 -13.55 -9.82
CA ALA A 87 -3.80 -12.58 -10.92
C ALA A 87 -3.48 -11.18 -10.40
N ASP A 88 -4.14 -10.78 -9.31
CA ASP A 88 -3.95 -9.47 -8.69
C ASP A 88 -3.02 -9.49 -7.48
N ASP A 89 -2.56 -10.68 -7.08
CA ASP A 89 -1.67 -10.89 -5.93
C ASP A 89 -2.24 -10.25 -4.65
N ILE A 90 -3.46 -10.60 -4.30
CA ILE A 90 -4.12 -10.03 -3.13
C ILE A 90 -5.01 -11.06 -2.40
N LEU A 91 -4.98 -10.98 -1.08
CA LEU A 91 -5.89 -11.70 -0.20
C LEU A 91 -6.37 -10.74 0.90
N PHE A 92 -7.67 -10.63 1.07
CA PHE A 92 -8.28 -9.81 2.13
C PHE A 92 -8.60 -10.66 3.35
N PHE A 93 -8.61 -10.01 4.52
CA PHE A 93 -9.00 -10.60 5.79
C PHE A 93 -10.14 -9.81 6.43
N ASP A 94 -11.05 -10.52 7.09
CA ASP A 94 -12.11 -9.90 7.90
C ASP A 94 -11.67 -9.56 9.33
N ASP A 95 -10.42 -9.84 9.67
CA ASP A 95 -9.87 -9.50 10.98
C ASP A 95 -10.10 -8.03 11.33
N LYS A 96 -10.44 -7.78 12.59
CA LYS A 96 -10.61 -6.41 13.08
C LYS A 96 -9.27 -5.68 13.06
N ILE A 97 -9.30 -4.43 12.63
CA ILE A 97 -8.13 -3.54 12.67
C ILE A 97 -8.00 -3.02 14.11
N GLU A 98 -6.94 -3.45 14.79
CA GLU A 98 -6.68 -3.10 16.18
C GLU A 98 -5.53 -2.10 16.33
N GLN A 99 -4.62 -2.08 15.35
CA GLN A 99 -3.47 -1.17 15.34
C GLN A 99 -3.47 -0.35 14.06
N VAL A 100 -3.23 0.95 14.20
CA VAL A 100 -3.18 1.89 13.09
C VAL A 100 -1.91 2.72 13.22
N ILE A 101 -1.22 2.91 12.08
CA ILE A 101 -0.10 3.85 11.98
C ILE A 101 -0.51 5.00 11.08
N THR A 102 -0.02 6.20 11.34
CA THR A 102 -0.35 7.39 10.56
C THR A 102 0.92 8.00 9.97
N LYS A 103 0.86 8.30 8.67
CA LYS A 103 1.96 8.91 7.92
C LYS A 103 1.54 10.24 7.35
N LYS A 104 2.45 11.21 7.42
CA LYS A 104 2.26 12.55 6.86
C LYS A 104 2.63 12.57 5.38
N ALA A 105 2.20 13.62 4.70
CA ALA A 105 2.55 13.85 3.30
C ALA A 105 4.08 13.71 3.09
N GLY A 106 4.47 12.93 2.08
CA GLY A 106 5.85 12.68 1.72
C GLY A 106 6.54 11.54 2.47
N GLU A 107 5.95 11.02 3.55
CA GLU A 107 6.53 9.89 4.28
C GLU A 107 6.26 8.57 3.57
N GLN A 108 7.29 7.73 3.46
CA GLN A 108 7.16 6.40 2.84
C GLN A 108 6.84 5.34 3.88
N THR A 109 5.99 4.40 3.50
CA THR A 109 5.73 3.19 4.29
C THR A 109 5.86 1.98 3.39
N VAL A 110 6.63 0.98 3.81
CA VAL A 110 6.84 -0.25 3.04
C VAL A 110 6.15 -1.40 3.75
N PHE A 111 5.32 -2.12 3.02
CA PHE A 111 4.68 -3.34 3.50
C PHE A 111 5.20 -4.54 2.74
N LEU A 112 5.84 -5.45 3.47
CA LEU A 112 6.34 -6.72 2.96
C LEU A 112 5.22 -7.78 3.00
N PRO A 113 5.38 -8.91 2.31
CA PRO A 113 4.36 -9.97 2.29
C PRO A 113 3.95 -10.52 3.66
N ASP A 114 4.79 -10.38 4.68
CA ASP A 114 4.51 -10.87 6.03
C ASP A 114 3.67 -9.89 6.88
N MET A 115 3.32 -8.73 6.34
CA MET A 115 2.53 -7.72 7.06
C MET A 115 1.21 -7.45 6.34
N ALA A 116 0.11 -7.77 7.01
CA ALA A 116 -1.21 -7.37 6.54
C ALA A 116 -1.41 -5.87 6.80
N HIS A 117 -2.01 -5.18 5.83
CA HIS A 117 -2.20 -3.73 5.91
C HIS A 117 -3.52 -3.32 5.28
N ALA A 118 -4.12 -2.27 5.84
CA ALA A 118 -5.36 -1.67 5.34
C ALA A 118 -5.09 -0.19 5.05
N PRO A 119 -4.90 0.18 3.78
CA PRO A 119 -4.63 1.57 3.41
C PRO A 119 -5.88 2.42 3.38
N LEU A 120 -5.71 3.72 3.16
CA LEU A 120 -6.78 4.69 2.91
C LEU A 120 -7.70 4.92 4.12
N ILE A 121 -7.14 4.86 5.31
CA ILE A 121 -7.86 5.18 6.55
C ILE A 121 -7.63 6.66 6.89
N GLY A 122 -8.71 7.35 7.24
CA GLY A 122 -8.68 8.75 7.64
C GLY A 122 -9.96 9.46 7.27
N ASP A 123 -9.84 10.75 7.02
CA ASP A 123 -10.97 11.62 6.69
C ASP A 123 -10.60 12.55 5.54
N GLY A 124 -11.54 12.75 4.63
CA GLY A 124 -11.40 13.65 3.51
C GLY A 124 -10.64 13.13 2.31
N PRO A 125 -10.37 13.98 1.33
CA PRO A 125 -9.70 13.60 0.10
C PRO A 125 -8.19 13.44 0.31
N ILE A 126 -7.58 12.56 -0.50
CA ILE A 126 -6.15 12.36 -0.54
C ILE A 126 -5.67 12.12 -1.96
N ARG A 127 -4.45 12.56 -2.22
CA ARG A 127 -3.69 12.18 -3.41
C ARG A 127 -2.43 11.45 -2.97
N LYS A 128 -2.22 10.33 -3.54
CA LYS A 128 -1.08 9.48 -3.15
C LYS A 128 -0.52 8.71 -4.33
#